data_5d56fbccc786dff05fcc28b0a6a24494
#
_entry.id   5d56fbccc786dff05fcc28b0a6a24494
#
_cell.length_a   1.000
_cell.length_b   1.000
_cell.length_c   1.000
_cell.angle_alpha   90.00
_cell.angle_beta   90.00
_cell.angle_gamma   90.00
#
_symmetry.space_group_name_H-M   'P 1'
#
loop_
_entity.id
_entity.type
_entity.pdbx_description
1 polymer ?
#
loop_
_entity_poly.entity_id
_entity_poly.type
_entity_poly.pdbx_seq_one_letter_code
_entity_poly.pdbx_strand_id
1 'polypeptide(L)'
;DKYAPQQIESKWYDYWIEQHIFHSEPDQREPYTIVIPPPNVTGMLHMGHMLNNTLQDVLIRRARMSGKNACWVPGMDHASIATEAKVVAMLHEKGIEKSSLTREEFLEYAWEWKEKYGGMILRQLRKLGASCDWERTCFTMDEPRTESVIKVFCDLYEKGKIYRGVRMVNWDPAAQTALSDEEVVFKESHGKLYYLRYMVEGSDKAVIVATTRPETILGDTALCVNPNDPRYGWLPAGARVIVPLVNRAIPVIRDEYVDIEFGTGALKVTPAHDVNDYMLGEKYNLEVIDIFNDDGTINDKVGLYVGMDRFDVRRKIEGDLAEAGLLEKTEDYTNNVGYSERTGVAIEPKLSMQWFLSMGQLAEPATKAVMEDAIRFVPEKYKNTYRHWMENIKDWCISRQLWWGQRIPAWYLPQGGFVVAPTAGEALEKARAKTGDASLQPSDLRQDDDVLDLSLIHIS
;
A
#
# COMPACT_ATOMS: atom_id res chain seq x y z
N ASP A 1 55.78 -1.88 8.86
CA ASP A 1 54.84 -2.93 8.51
C ASP A 1 53.53 -2.28 8.01
N LYS A 2 52.95 -2.82 6.94
CA LYS A 2 51.68 -2.30 6.44
C LYS A 2 50.53 -2.97 7.20
N TYR A 3 49.48 -2.25 7.49
CA TYR A 3 48.26 -2.81 8.03
C TYR A 3 47.63 -3.83 7.06
N ALA A 4 47.40 -5.05 7.55
CA ALA A 4 46.87 -6.16 6.79
C ALA A 4 45.47 -6.58 7.36
N PRO A 5 44.39 -5.90 6.94
CA PRO A 5 43.05 -6.08 7.54
C PRO A 5 42.61 -7.54 7.54
N GLN A 6 42.86 -8.25 6.45
CA GLN A 6 42.47 -9.65 6.29
C GLN A 6 43.05 -10.60 7.35
N GLN A 7 44.19 -10.25 7.96
CA GLN A 7 44.85 -11.05 9.00
C GLN A 7 44.39 -10.68 10.42
N ILE A 8 43.79 -9.49 10.57
CA ILE A 8 43.57 -8.88 11.88
C ILE A 8 42.08 -8.80 12.22
N GLU A 9 41.23 -8.39 11.26
CA GLU A 9 39.84 -8.08 11.52
C GLU A 9 39.06 -9.29 12.02
N SER A 10 39.11 -10.42 11.33
CA SER A 10 38.38 -11.65 11.73
C SER A 10 38.82 -12.12 13.11
N LYS A 11 40.15 -12.15 13.37
CA LYS A 11 40.70 -12.57 14.66
C LYS A 11 40.14 -11.78 15.83
N TRP A 12 40.08 -10.44 15.72
CA TRP A 12 39.61 -9.61 16.80
C TRP A 12 38.10 -9.61 16.91
N TYR A 13 37.38 -9.68 15.78
CA TYR A 13 35.94 -9.74 15.80
C TYR A 13 35.46 -11.04 16.44
N ASP A 14 36.05 -12.19 16.07
CA ASP A 14 35.73 -13.49 16.66
C ASP A 14 36.00 -13.49 18.16
N TYR A 15 37.14 -12.93 18.59
CA TYR A 15 37.45 -12.75 20.02
C TYR A 15 36.39 -11.93 20.76
N TRP A 16 35.91 -10.82 20.17
CA TRP A 16 34.87 -9.99 20.81
C TRP A 16 33.55 -10.76 20.96
N ILE A 17 33.20 -11.58 19.98
CA ILE A 17 31.99 -12.42 20.03
C ILE A 17 32.16 -13.51 21.11
N GLU A 18 33.26 -14.22 21.12
CA GLU A 18 33.56 -15.27 22.12
C GLU A 18 33.56 -14.75 23.55
N GLN A 19 33.99 -13.51 23.73
CA GLN A 19 34.01 -12.85 25.05
C GLN A 19 32.70 -12.12 25.39
N HIS A 20 31.65 -12.24 24.59
CA HIS A 20 30.34 -11.57 24.76
C HIS A 20 30.44 -10.04 25.00
N ILE A 21 31.45 -9.34 24.44
CA ILE A 21 31.76 -7.93 24.72
C ILE A 21 30.59 -7.00 24.34
N PHE A 22 29.78 -7.40 23.36
CA PHE A 22 28.66 -6.60 22.89
C PHE A 22 27.31 -6.95 23.55
N HIS A 23 27.30 -8.01 24.34
CA HIS A 23 26.10 -8.44 25.07
C HIS A 23 25.75 -7.48 26.20
N SER A 24 24.48 -7.25 26.44
CA SER A 24 23.95 -6.34 27.44
C SER A 24 22.79 -6.96 28.19
N GLU A 25 22.89 -7.01 29.51
CA GLU A 25 21.81 -7.35 30.41
C GLU A 25 21.42 -6.13 31.26
N PRO A 26 20.13 -5.99 31.65
CA PRO A 26 19.69 -4.89 32.51
C PRO A 26 20.46 -4.86 33.84
N ASP A 27 21.04 -3.71 34.17
CA ASP A 27 21.75 -3.48 35.42
C ASP A 27 21.51 -2.05 35.96
N GLN A 28 22.32 -1.57 36.92
CA GLN A 28 22.16 -0.24 37.54
C GLN A 28 22.74 0.91 36.72
N ARG A 29 23.42 0.63 35.62
CA ARG A 29 24.00 1.68 34.76
C ARG A 29 22.89 2.36 33.97
N GLU A 30 23.12 3.61 33.56
CA GLU A 30 22.26 4.35 32.66
C GLU A 30 22.07 3.56 31.35
N PRO A 31 20.84 3.18 30.95
CA PRO A 31 20.63 2.45 29.73
C PRO A 31 20.84 3.32 28.50
N TYR A 32 21.41 2.75 27.45
CA TYR A 32 21.53 3.37 26.14
C TYR A 32 21.24 2.31 25.06
N THR A 33 20.05 2.34 24.49
CA THR A 33 19.60 1.31 23.55
C THR A 33 19.36 1.91 22.15
N ILE A 34 19.88 1.23 21.14
CA ILE A 34 19.53 1.45 19.73
C ILE A 34 18.93 0.18 19.20
N VAL A 35 17.78 0.28 18.54
CA VAL A 35 17.24 -0.76 17.69
C VAL A 35 17.66 -0.44 16.26
N ILE A 36 18.31 -1.38 15.59
CA ILE A 36 18.74 -1.19 14.21
C ILE A 36 17.50 -0.95 13.32
N PRO A 37 17.51 0.02 12.38
CA PRO A 37 16.55 -0.02 11.28
C PRO A 37 16.78 -1.34 10.50
N PRO A 38 15.87 -2.31 10.59
CA PRO A 38 16.17 -3.66 10.13
C PRO A 38 16.28 -3.68 8.60
N PRO A 39 17.41 -4.14 8.03
CA PRO A 39 17.54 -4.25 6.59
C PRO A 39 16.54 -5.25 6.00
N ASN A 40 15.97 -4.90 4.86
CA ASN A 40 15.10 -5.77 4.07
C ASN A 40 15.88 -6.99 3.54
N VAL A 41 15.29 -8.19 3.62
CA VAL A 41 15.91 -9.42 3.08
C VAL A 41 15.80 -9.50 1.53
N THR A 42 15.98 -8.37 0.86
CA THR A 42 15.84 -8.25 -0.60
C THR A 42 17.15 -8.42 -1.36
N GLY A 43 18.30 -8.47 -0.67
CA GLY A 43 19.60 -8.60 -1.30
C GLY A 43 20.78 -8.25 -0.39
N MET A 44 21.89 -7.82 -1.02
CA MET A 44 23.10 -7.40 -0.31
C MET A 44 22.97 -5.97 0.24
N LEU A 45 23.69 -5.70 1.32
CA LEU A 45 23.84 -4.34 1.85
C LEU A 45 24.61 -3.45 0.86
N HIS A 46 24.30 -2.17 0.85
CA HIS A 46 24.94 -1.14 0.03
C HIS A 46 25.48 0.01 0.90
N MET A 47 26.12 1.01 0.29
CA MET A 47 26.77 2.12 1.00
C MET A 47 25.85 2.90 1.96
N GLY A 48 24.55 3.02 1.62
CA GLY A 48 23.57 3.64 2.52
C GLY A 48 23.42 2.88 3.84
N HIS A 49 23.38 1.57 3.80
CA HIS A 49 23.39 0.73 5.01
C HIS A 49 24.70 0.88 5.79
N MET A 50 25.85 0.93 5.11
CA MET A 50 27.13 1.15 5.77
C MET A 50 27.16 2.47 6.52
N LEU A 51 26.74 3.56 5.89
CA LEU A 51 26.68 4.88 6.53
C LEU A 51 25.78 4.87 7.77
N ASN A 52 24.55 4.37 7.62
CA ASN A 52 23.58 4.29 8.72
C ASN A 52 24.13 3.48 9.90
N ASN A 53 24.61 2.26 9.64
CA ASN A 53 25.13 1.38 10.69
C ASN A 53 26.42 1.90 11.33
N THR A 54 27.29 2.55 10.57
CA THR A 54 28.51 3.18 11.12
C THR A 54 28.16 4.29 12.11
N LEU A 55 27.17 5.14 11.81
CA LEU A 55 26.74 6.19 12.73
C LEU A 55 26.19 5.59 14.03
N GLN A 56 25.38 4.56 13.96
CA GLN A 56 24.87 3.85 15.14
C GLN A 56 25.98 3.20 15.93
N ASP A 57 26.94 2.54 15.28
CA ASP A 57 28.07 1.89 15.94
C ASP A 57 28.97 2.87 16.69
N VAL A 58 29.21 4.05 16.11
CA VAL A 58 29.94 5.13 16.79
C VAL A 58 29.25 5.57 18.08
N LEU A 59 27.93 5.74 18.03
CA LEU A 59 27.14 6.15 19.20
C LEU A 59 27.12 5.07 20.28
N ILE A 60 26.93 3.82 19.92
CA ILE A 60 26.92 2.67 20.85
C ILE A 60 28.30 2.49 21.51
N ARG A 61 29.39 2.57 20.74
CA ARG A 61 30.76 2.47 21.26
C ARG A 61 31.05 3.62 22.21
N ARG A 62 30.66 4.85 21.87
CA ARG A 62 30.77 5.99 22.77
C ARG A 62 30.01 5.77 24.07
N ALA A 63 28.77 5.27 24.01
CA ALA A 63 27.96 4.99 25.20
C ALA A 63 28.65 3.98 26.12
N ARG A 64 29.19 2.87 25.58
CA ARG A 64 29.99 1.89 26.34
C ARG A 64 31.20 2.51 26.99
N MET A 65 31.96 3.32 26.23
CA MET A 65 33.14 4.01 26.76
C MET A 65 32.78 5.02 27.84
N SER A 66 31.57 5.55 27.84
CA SER A 66 31.04 6.47 28.87
C SER A 66 30.47 5.74 30.09
N GLY A 67 30.59 4.40 30.16
CA GLY A 67 30.14 3.60 31.31
C GLY A 67 28.64 3.29 31.30
N LYS A 68 27.91 3.55 30.22
CA LYS A 68 26.50 3.22 30.11
C LYS A 68 26.26 1.72 29.82
N ASN A 69 25.11 1.22 30.19
CA ASN A 69 24.63 -0.08 29.73
C ASN A 69 24.10 0.06 28.30
N ALA A 70 24.98 -0.23 27.31
CA ALA A 70 24.70 0.03 25.91
C ALA A 70 24.31 -1.23 25.17
N CYS A 71 23.09 -1.26 24.62
CA CYS A 71 22.51 -2.36 23.86
C CYS A 71 22.21 -1.91 22.43
N TRP A 72 22.80 -2.56 21.43
CA TRP A 72 22.45 -2.37 20.04
C TRP A 72 21.80 -3.64 19.48
N VAL A 73 20.48 -3.60 19.32
CA VAL A 73 19.67 -4.74 18.89
C VAL A 73 19.71 -4.88 17.37
N PRO A 74 20.29 -5.94 16.81
CA PRO A 74 20.27 -6.21 15.38
C PRO A 74 18.99 -6.92 14.97
N GLY A 75 18.61 -6.76 13.70
CA GLY A 75 17.47 -7.46 13.14
C GLY A 75 17.43 -7.40 11.62
N MET A 76 16.45 -8.08 11.06
CA MET A 76 16.15 -8.09 9.64
C MET A 76 14.65 -7.99 9.42
N ASP A 77 14.28 -7.36 8.31
CA ASP A 77 12.90 -7.17 7.91
C ASP A 77 12.50 -8.14 6.80
N HIS A 78 11.34 -8.74 6.92
CA HIS A 78 10.80 -9.61 5.88
C HIS A 78 10.37 -8.83 4.62
N ALA A 79 10.19 -7.52 4.72
CA ALA A 79 9.97 -6.57 3.62
C ALA A 79 8.76 -6.87 2.71
N SER A 80 7.82 -7.72 3.16
CA SER A 80 6.51 -7.98 2.53
C SER A 80 6.54 -7.97 0.99
N ILE A 81 5.90 -7.00 0.32
CA ILE A 81 5.84 -6.85 -1.14
C ILE A 81 7.23 -6.96 -1.81
N ALA A 82 8.23 -6.28 -1.25
CA ALA A 82 9.54 -6.19 -1.88
C ALA A 82 10.24 -7.56 -1.93
N THR A 83 10.13 -8.37 -0.89
CA THR A 83 10.67 -9.74 -0.85
C THR A 83 9.85 -10.68 -1.71
N GLU A 84 8.52 -10.61 -1.65
CA GLU A 84 7.64 -11.43 -2.49
C GLU A 84 7.93 -11.21 -3.97
N ALA A 85 8.09 -9.95 -4.41
CA ALA A 85 8.46 -9.63 -5.79
C ALA A 85 9.81 -10.25 -6.21
N LYS A 86 10.80 -10.31 -5.30
CA LYS A 86 12.09 -10.97 -5.55
C LYS A 86 11.97 -12.48 -5.66
N VAL A 87 11.14 -13.08 -4.81
CA VAL A 87 10.87 -14.54 -4.87
C VAL A 87 10.13 -14.89 -6.16
N VAL A 88 9.12 -14.11 -6.55
CA VAL A 88 8.42 -14.29 -7.83
C VAL A 88 9.38 -14.18 -9.01
N ALA A 89 10.25 -13.16 -9.04
CA ALA A 89 11.25 -13.02 -10.10
C ALA A 89 12.20 -14.24 -10.18
N MET A 90 12.65 -14.74 -9.02
CA MET A 90 13.47 -15.96 -8.94
C MET A 90 12.71 -17.20 -9.45
N LEU A 91 11.43 -17.32 -9.14
CA LEU A 91 10.59 -18.43 -9.63
C LEU A 91 10.43 -18.37 -11.15
N HIS A 92 10.20 -17.19 -11.73
CA HIS A 92 10.14 -16.99 -13.17
C HIS A 92 11.44 -17.40 -13.87
N GLU A 93 12.61 -17.08 -13.29
CA GLU A 93 13.92 -17.54 -13.81
C GLU A 93 14.03 -19.07 -13.82
N LYS A 94 13.33 -19.75 -12.91
CA LYS A 94 13.23 -21.22 -12.85
C LYS A 94 12.10 -21.78 -13.72
N GLY A 95 11.33 -20.94 -14.42
CA GLY A 95 10.17 -21.34 -15.22
C GLY A 95 8.95 -21.74 -14.40
N ILE A 96 8.83 -21.25 -13.17
CA ILE A 96 7.72 -21.54 -12.25
C ILE A 96 6.85 -20.30 -12.12
N GLU A 97 5.55 -20.44 -12.40
CA GLU A 97 4.56 -19.38 -12.19
C GLU A 97 3.98 -19.45 -10.77
N LYS A 98 3.90 -18.31 -10.06
CA LYS A 98 3.31 -18.28 -8.70
C LYS A 98 1.90 -18.87 -8.67
N SER A 99 1.09 -18.63 -9.70
CA SER A 99 -0.27 -19.14 -9.82
C SER A 99 -0.38 -20.67 -9.91
N SER A 100 0.73 -21.37 -10.18
CA SER A 100 0.78 -22.84 -10.19
C SER A 100 1.11 -23.45 -8.83
N LEU A 101 1.42 -22.61 -7.82
CA LEU A 101 1.81 -23.03 -6.49
C LEU A 101 0.66 -22.86 -5.50
N THR A 102 0.67 -23.68 -4.44
CA THR A 102 -0.07 -23.38 -3.21
C THR A 102 0.67 -22.32 -2.40
N ARG A 103 -0.02 -21.73 -1.40
CA ARG A 103 0.60 -20.79 -0.45
C ARG A 103 1.79 -21.41 0.26
N GLU A 104 1.62 -22.64 0.73
CA GLU A 104 2.63 -23.39 1.48
C GLU A 104 3.89 -23.62 0.62
N GLU A 105 3.73 -24.07 -0.60
CA GLU A 105 4.84 -24.28 -1.55
C GLU A 105 5.58 -22.96 -1.85
N PHE A 106 4.83 -21.86 -2.04
CA PHE A 106 5.44 -20.54 -2.25
C PHE A 106 6.25 -20.10 -1.01
N LEU A 107 5.70 -20.31 0.18
CA LEU A 107 6.37 -19.94 1.42
C LEU A 107 7.68 -20.71 1.65
N GLU A 108 7.80 -21.96 1.18
CA GLU A 108 9.07 -22.69 1.22
C GLU A 108 10.17 -21.93 0.44
N TYR A 109 9.87 -21.47 -0.78
CA TYR A 109 10.81 -20.65 -1.56
C TYR A 109 11.13 -19.30 -0.90
N ALA A 110 10.14 -18.67 -0.26
CA ALA A 110 10.35 -17.42 0.44
C ALA A 110 11.24 -17.58 1.69
N TRP A 111 11.09 -18.68 2.43
CA TRP A 111 11.97 -19.01 3.55
C TRP A 111 13.39 -19.36 3.09
N GLU A 112 13.56 -20.11 1.98
CA GLU A 112 14.89 -20.34 1.39
C GLU A 112 15.57 -19.02 1.00
N TRP A 113 14.82 -18.10 0.40
CA TRP A 113 15.30 -16.75 0.07
C TRP A 113 15.78 -16.01 1.33
N LYS A 114 14.95 -16.00 2.38
CA LYS A 114 15.28 -15.36 3.68
C LYS A 114 16.56 -15.97 4.29
N GLU A 115 16.71 -17.27 4.30
CA GLU A 115 17.90 -17.92 4.86
C GLU A 115 19.17 -17.51 4.08
N LYS A 116 19.10 -17.51 2.75
CA LYS A 116 20.22 -17.12 1.89
C LYS A 116 20.62 -15.65 2.12
N TYR A 117 19.70 -14.73 2.00
CA TYR A 117 20.01 -13.28 2.03
C TYR A 117 20.10 -12.73 3.44
N GLY A 118 19.31 -13.19 4.37
CA GLY A 118 19.40 -12.84 5.78
C GLY A 118 20.74 -13.23 6.39
N GLY A 119 21.19 -14.46 6.15
CA GLY A 119 22.53 -14.89 6.57
C GLY A 119 23.65 -14.05 5.94
N MET A 120 23.50 -13.60 4.71
CA MET A 120 24.44 -12.69 4.05
C MET A 120 24.49 -11.31 4.71
N ILE A 121 23.34 -10.72 4.98
CA ILE A 121 23.20 -9.40 5.65
C ILE A 121 23.94 -9.41 7.00
N LEU A 122 23.67 -10.39 7.84
CA LEU A 122 24.32 -10.51 9.15
C LEU A 122 25.84 -10.68 9.03
N ARG A 123 26.32 -11.45 8.07
CA ARG A 123 27.77 -11.58 7.80
C ARG A 123 28.39 -10.26 7.33
N GLN A 124 27.68 -9.48 6.48
CA GLN A 124 28.15 -8.18 6.02
C GLN A 124 28.24 -7.15 7.18
N LEU A 125 27.25 -7.14 8.08
CA LEU A 125 27.29 -6.30 9.27
C LEU A 125 28.46 -6.68 10.19
N ARG A 126 28.72 -7.97 10.40
CA ARG A 126 29.88 -8.45 11.16
C ARG A 126 31.19 -8.04 10.49
N LYS A 127 31.25 -8.16 9.15
CA LYS A 127 32.45 -7.74 8.39
C LYS A 127 32.69 -6.22 8.45
N LEU A 128 31.62 -5.42 8.56
CA LEU A 128 31.71 -3.99 8.80
C LEU A 128 32.27 -3.67 10.22
N GLY A 129 32.29 -4.65 11.12
CA GLY A 129 32.71 -4.48 12.50
C GLY A 129 31.62 -4.00 13.45
N ALA A 130 30.35 -4.11 13.06
CA ALA A 130 29.21 -3.66 13.86
C ALA A 130 29.18 -4.32 15.24
N SER A 131 29.11 -3.51 16.29
CA SER A 131 29.15 -3.98 17.69
C SER A 131 27.74 -4.25 18.26
N CYS A 132 26.94 -4.98 17.48
CA CYS A 132 25.57 -5.40 17.85
C CYS A 132 25.60 -6.47 18.94
N ASP A 133 24.55 -6.48 19.75
CA ASP A 133 24.24 -7.62 20.64
C ASP A 133 23.62 -8.75 19.81
N TRP A 134 24.48 -9.61 19.27
CA TRP A 134 24.09 -10.66 18.33
C TRP A 134 23.20 -11.75 18.95
N GLU A 135 23.16 -11.87 20.26
CA GLU A 135 22.29 -12.82 20.97
C GLU A 135 20.84 -12.35 20.92
N ARG A 136 20.62 -11.07 20.65
CA ARG A 136 19.29 -10.45 20.47
C ARG A 136 18.88 -10.31 19.02
N THR A 137 19.58 -10.98 18.09
CA THR A 137 19.22 -10.95 16.67
C THR A 137 17.78 -11.41 16.48
N CYS A 138 16.97 -10.62 15.76
CA CYS A 138 15.58 -10.96 15.51
C CYS A 138 15.20 -10.71 14.02
N PHE A 139 14.14 -11.36 13.62
CA PHE A 139 13.52 -11.21 12.32
C PHE A 139 12.05 -10.87 12.53
N THR A 140 11.50 -9.96 11.72
CA THR A 140 10.14 -9.46 11.92
C THR A 140 9.06 -10.55 11.84
N MET A 141 9.34 -11.71 11.25
CA MET A 141 8.43 -12.87 11.23
C MET A 141 8.81 -13.98 12.20
N ASP A 142 9.72 -13.73 13.15
CA ASP A 142 9.94 -14.68 14.25
C ASP A 142 8.67 -14.88 15.08
N GLU A 143 8.49 -16.06 15.66
CA GLU A 143 7.29 -16.42 16.40
C GLU A 143 6.88 -15.39 17.47
N PRO A 144 7.76 -14.90 18.38
CA PRO A 144 7.36 -13.90 19.39
C PRO A 144 6.92 -12.56 18.79
N ARG A 145 7.47 -12.17 17.62
CA ARG A 145 7.08 -10.93 16.93
C ARG A 145 5.75 -11.10 16.23
N THR A 146 5.54 -12.25 15.59
CA THR A 146 4.26 -12.61 14.99
C THR A 146 3.15 -12.65 16.03
N GLU A 147 3.38 -13.26 17.19
CA GLU A 147 2.41 -13.27 18.31
C GLU A 147 2.05 -11.87 18.77
N SER A 148 3.05 -10.99 18.94
CA SER A 148 2.83 -9.58 19.31
C SER A 148 1.96 -8.85 18.29
N VAL A 149 2.27 -8.96 17.01
CA VAL A 149 1.52 -8.33 15.92
C VAL A 149 0.08 -8.80 15.87
N ILE A 150 -0.12 -10.12 15.94
CA ILE A 150 -1.46 -10.72 15.94
C ILE A 150 -2.27 -10.27 17.15
N LYS A 151 -1.64 -10.20 18.33
CA LYS A 151 -2.29 -9.69 19.54
C LYS A 151 -2.72 -8.23 19.38
N VAL A 152 -1.84 -7.37 18.85
CA VAL A 152 -2.16 -5.95 18.63
C VAL A 152 -3.30 -5.80 17.64
N PHE A 153 -3.32 -6.59 16.57
CA PHE A 153 -4.45 -6.60 15.63
C PHE A 153 -5.76 -6.94 16.33
N CYS A 154 -5.78 -8.04 17.13
CA CYS A 154 -6.97 -8.46 17.86
C CYS A 154 -7.43 -7.38 18.85
N ASP A 155 -6.51 -6.80 19.62
CA ASP A 155 -6.80 -5.73 20.58
C ASP A 155 -7.40 -4.48 19.90
N LEU A 156 -6.85 -4.07 18.76
CA LEU A 156 -7.35 -2.92 18.00
C LEU A 156 -8.72 -3.23 17.39
N TYR A 157 -8.94 -4.45 16.91
CA TYR A 157 -10.23 -4.87 16.39
C TYR A 157 -11.31 -4.87 17.50
N GLU A 158 -11.02 -5.43 18.68
CA GLU A 158 -11.94 -5.43 19.82
C GLU A 158 -12.27 -4.02 20.30
N LYS A 159 -11.33 -3.08 20.18
CA LYS A 159 -11.53 -1.64 20.46
C LYS A 159 -12.27 -0.90 19.33
N GLY A 160 -12.67 -1.59 18.28
CA GLY A 160 -13.36 -0.98 17.12
C GLY A 160 -12.49 -0.03 16.29
N LYS A 161 -11.16 -0.14 16.40
CA LYS A 161 -10.22 0.68 15.61
C LYS A 161 -9.89 0.03 14.27
N ILE A 162 -9.91 -1.30 14.19
CA ILE A 162 -9.77 -2.03 12.94
C ILE A 162 -11.16 -2.47 12.46
N TYR A 163 -11.42 -2.29 11.18
CA TYR A 163 -12.66 -2.71 10.53
C TYR A 163 -12.38 -3.24 9.12
N ARG A 164 -13.33 -4.00 8.57
CA ARG A 164 -13.32 -4.49 7.19
C ARG A 164 -14.39 -3.76 6.39
N GLY A 165 -14.03 -3.21 5.24
CA GLY A 165 -14.97 -2.44 4.42
C GLY A 165 -14.49 -2.19 3.01
N VAL A 166 -15.41 -1.77 2.12
CA VAL A 166 -15.08 -1.33 0.76
C VAL A 166 -14.67 0.13 0.81
N ARG A 167 -13.47 0.43 0.29
CA ARG A 167 -12.96 1.79 0.12
C ARG A 167 -12.17 1.86 -1.19
N MET A 168 -12.00 3.10 -1.69
CA MET A 168 -11.04 3.37 -2.75
C MET A 168 -9.63 3.22 -2.19
N VAL A 169 -8.83 2.35 -2.80
CA VAL A 169 -7.43 2.10 -2.45
C VAL A 169 -6.53 2.36 -3.65
N ASN A 170 -5.24 2.60 -3.37
CA ASN A 170 -4.22 2.55 -4.40
C ASN A 170 -3.93 1.07 -4.70
N TRP A 171 -4.09 0.67 -5.94
CA TRP A 171 -3.89 -0.72 -6.37
C TRP A 171 -2.65 -0.84 -7.25
N ASP A 172 -1.80 -1.80 -6.96
CA ASP A 172 -0.66 -2.18 -7.80
C ASP A 172 -1.08 -3.35 -8.71
N PRO A 173 -1.30 -3.11 -10.01
CA PRO A 173 -1.77 -4.19 -10.90
C PRO A 173 -0.69 -5.21 -11.26
N ALA A 174 0.60 -4.91 -11.09
CA ALA A 174 1.66 -5.88 -11.29
C ALA A 174 1.83 -6.83 -10.11
N ALA A 175 1.75 -6.31 -8.88
CA ALA A 175 1.76 -7.11 -7.66
C ALA A 175 0.38 -7.63 -7.26
N GLN A 176 -0.70 -7.12 -7.88
CA GLN A 176 -2.11 -7.42 -7.59
C GLN A 176 -2.44 -7.27 -6.10
N THR A 177 -2.04 -6.15 -5.53
CA THR A 177 -2.25 -5.84 -4.11
C THR A 177 -2.55 -4.36 -3.88
N ALA A 178 -3.25 -4.08 -2.77
CA ALA A 178 -3.43 -2.72 -2.27
C ALA A 178 -2.10 -2.16 -1.74
N LEU A 179 -1.95 -0.84 -1.86
CA LEU A 179 -0.85 -0.05 -1.34
C LEU A 179 -1.37 0.99 -0.35
N SER A 180 -0.54 1.37 0.62
CA SER A 180 -0.73 2.57 1.41
C SER A 180 -0.31 3.83 0.63
N ASP A 181 -0.71 5.00 1.11
CA ASP A 181 -0.35 6.26 0.45
C ASP A 181 1.19 6.50 0.45
N GLU A 182 1.90 5.99 1.47
CA GLU A 182 3.36 6.07 1.61
C GLU A 182 4.13 5.20 0.61
N GLU A 183 3.49 4.17 0.04
CA GLU A 183 4.07 3.28 -0.96
C GLU A 183 3.89 3.80 -2.40
N VAL A 184 3.26 4.99 -2.55
CA VAL A 184 3.02 5.63 -3.84
C VAL A 184 3.98 6.79 -4.06
N VAL A 185 4.76 6.73 -5.13
CA VAL A 185 5.68 7.80 -5.56
C VAL A 185 5.11 8.53 -6.76
N PHE A 186 4.87 9.83 -6.62
CA PHE A 186 4.40 10.65 -7.73
C PHE A 186 5.55 11.07 -8.63
N LYS A 187 5.38 10.85 -9.94
CA LYS A 187 6.35 11.22 -10.97
C LYS A 187 5.67 12.03 -12.05
N GLU A 188 6.38 13.04 -12.55
CA GLU A 188 5.98 13.78 -13.74
C GLU A 188 5.94 12.82 -14.93
N SER A 189 4.80 12.81 -15.63
CA SER A 189 4.56 11.95 -16.78
C SER A 189 4.03 12.77 -17.94
N HIS A 190 4.65 12.58 -19.10
CA HIS A 190 4.23 13.22 -20.36
C HIS A 190 3.21 12.34 -21.06
N GLY A 191 2.07 12.90 -21.36
CA GLY A 191 0.96 12.22 -22.02
C GLY A 191 0.14 13.16 -22.88
N LYS A 192 -1.12 12.85 -23.07
CA LYS A 192 -2.07 13.66 -23.82
C LYS A 192 -3.29 13.99 -22.98
N LEU A 193 -3.87 15.14 -23.24
CA LEU A 193 -5.21 15.51 -22.82
C LEU A 193 -6.15 15.33 -24.00
N TYR A 194 -7.16 14.50 -23.83
CA TYR A 194 -8.14 14.13 -24.86
C TYR A 194 -9.41 14.92 -24.64
N TYR A 195 -9.89 15.62 -25.66
CA TYR A 195 -11.15 16.36 -25.65
C TYR A 195 -12.22 15.54 -26.35
N LEU A 196 -13.20 15.05 -25.60
CA LEU A 196 -14.18 14.07 -26.03
C LEU A 196 -15.58 14.67 -26.11
N ARG A 197 -16.34 14.30 -27.16
CA ARG A 197 -17.70 14.76 -27.40
C ARG A 197 -18.72 13.79 -26.79
N TYR A 198 -19.38 14.22 -25.72
CA TYR A 198 -20.52 13.53 -25.14
C TYR A 198 -21.80 14.09 -25.75
N MET A 199 -22.41 13.35 -26.66
CA MET A 199 -23.63 13.79 -27.34
C MET A 199 -24.78 13.86 -26.35
N VAL A 200 -25.54 14.97 -26.37
CA VAL A 200 -26.73 15.10 -25.54
C VAL A 200 -27.84 14.25 -26.12
N GLU A 201 -28.47 13.43 -25.30
CA GLU A 201 -29.54 12.49 -25.72
C GLU A 201 -30.68 13.24 -26.40
N GLY A 202 -31.04 12.79 -27.62
CA GLY A 202 -32.08 13.41 -28.41
C GLY A 202 -31.70 14.77 -29.04
N SER A 203 -30.43 15.12 -29.10
CA SER A 203 -29.93 16.38 -29.67
C SER A 203 -28.67 16.14 -30.52
N ASP A 204 -28.40 17.06 -31.42
CA ASP A 204 -27.15 17.14 -32.20
C ASP A 204 -26.02 17.90 -31.46
N LYS A 205 -26.29 18.40 -30.26
CA LYS A 205 -25.33 19.09 -29.42
C LYS A 205 -24.48 18.12 -28.59
N ALA A 206 -23.26 18.53 -28.28
CA ALA A 206 -22.36 17.78 -27.43
C ALA A 206 -21.84 18.65 -26.26
N VAL A 207 -21.54 17.98 -25.16
CA VAL A 207 -20.68 18.54 -24.08
C VAL A 207 -19.27 18.01 -24.30
N ILE A 208 -18.29 18.90 -24.27
CA ILE A 208 -16.88 18.54 -24.44
C ILE A 208 -16.27 18.31 -23.06
N VAL A 209 -15.66 17.13 -22.89
CA VAL A 209 -14.94 16.73 -21.66
C VAL A 209 -13.46 16.58 -21.98
N ALA A 210 -12.59 17.07 -21.11
CA ALA A 210 -11.15 16.86 -21.22
C ALA A 210 -10.70 15.80 -20.20
N THR A 211 -9.96 14.77 -20.65
CA THR A 211 -9.45 13.70 -19.79
C THR A 211 -8.04 13.26 -20.21
N THR A 212 -7.22 12.90 -19.24
CA THR A 212 -5.92 12.23 -19.46
C THR A 212 -6.06 10.70 -19.53
N ARG A 213 -7.24 10.17 -19.19
CA ARG A 213 -7.52 8.75 -19.07
C ARG A 213 -8.74 8.33 -19.93
N PRO A 214 -8.61 8.37 -21.28
CA PRO A 214 -9.74 8.06 -22.16
C PRO A 214 -10.22 6.60 -22.03
N GLU A 215 -9.37 5.67 -21.58
CA GLU A 215 -9.76 4.28 -21.32
C GLU A 215 -10.82 4.16 -20.25
N THR A 216 -10.88 5.08 -19.26
CA THR A 216 -11.85 4.97 -18.16
C THR A 216 -13.26 5.45 -18.51
N ILE A 217 -13.47 6.09 -19.70
CA ILE A 217 -14.82 6.50 -20.11
C ILE A 217 -15.80 5.33 -20.19
N LEU A 218 -15.28 4.13 -20.41
CA LEU A 218 -16.09 2.91 -20.46
C LEU A 218 -16.90 2.69 -19.17
N GLY A 219 -16.40 3.17 -18.04
CA GLY A 219 -17.02 3.09 -16.73
C GLY A 219 -17.74 4.36 -16.27
N ASP A 220 -17.89 5.39 -17.14
CA ASP A 220 -18.57 6.63 -16.77
C ASP A 220 -20.04 6.41 -16.42
N THR A 221 -20.48 7.03 -15.33
CA THR A 221 -21.87 6.91 -14.86
C THR A 221 -22.58 8.25 -14.69
N ALA A 222 -21.86 9.35 -14.78
CA ALA A 222 -22.42 10.71 -14.89
C ALA A 222 -21.45 11.64 -15.64
N LEU A 223 -21.97 12.78 -16.05
CA LEU A 223 -21.21 13.96 -16.41
C LEU A 223 -21.55 15.05 -15.41
N CYS A 224 -20.53 15.75 -14.87
CA CYS A 224 -20.73 16.82 -13.90
C CYS A 224 -20.36 18.18 -14.50
N VAL A 225 -21.20 19.18 -14.26
CA VAL A 225 -20.94 20.59 -14.59
C VAL A 225 -21.21 21.50 -13.39
N ASN A 226 -20.52 22.62 -13.30
CA ASN A 226 -20.80 23.58 -12.23
C ASN A 226 -22.16 24.25 -12.47
N PRO A 227 -23.04 24.34 -11.46
CA PRO A 227 -24.37 24.97 -11.59
C PRO A 227 -24.31 26.45 -11.99
N ASN A 228 -23.20 27.13 -11.69
CA ASN A 228 -22.98 28.55 -11.97
C ASN A 228 -22.23 28.79 -13.27
N ASP A 229 -21.88 27.75 -14.04
CA ASP A 229 -21.17 27.92 -15.32
C ASP A 229 -22.14 28.27 -16.46
N PRO A 230 -22.05 29.51 -17.01
CA PRO A 230 -22.95 29.96 -18.06
C PRO A 230 -22.82 29.16 -19.36
N ARG A 231 -21.69 28.48 -19.57
CA ARG A 231 -21.45 27.63 -20.77
C ARG A 231 -22.43 26.46 -20.86
N TYR A 232 -22.97 26.03 -19.72
CA TYR A 232 -23.89 24.87 -19.62
C TYR A 232 -25.31 25.24 -19.22
N GLY A 233 -25.66 26.55 -19.22
CA GLY A 233 -27.01 27.05 -18.93
C GLY A 233 -28.08 26.55 -19.91
N TRP A 234 -27.69 26.14 -21.10
CA TRP A 234 -28.59 25.58 -22.12
C TRP A 234 -28.99 24.12 -21.90
N LEU A 235 -28.31 23.37 -21.01
CA LEU A 235 -28.66 22.01 -20.67
C LEU A 235 -29.92 22.00 -19.79
N PRO A 236 -30.99 21.29 -20.20
CA PRO A 236 -32.21 21.20 -19.41
C PRO A 236 -31.99 20.43 -18.10
N ALA A 237 -32.84 20.65 -17.12
CA ALA A 237 -32.89 19.82 -15.91
C ALA A 237 -33.16 18.35 -16.30
N GLY A 238 -32.37 17.41 -15.74
CA GLY A 238 -32.46 16.00 -16.09
C GLY A 238 -31.86 15.63 -17.45
N ALA A 239 -31.06 16.53 -18.06
CA ALA A 239 -30.33 16.21 -19.29
C ALA A 239 -29.51 14.92 -19.13
N ARG A 240 -29.42 14.16 -20.19
CA ARG A 240 -28.55 12.97 -20.30
C ARG A 240 -27.61 13.12 -21.47
N VAL A 241 -26.46 12.50 -21.34
CA VAL A 241 -25.45 12.44 -22.41
C VAL A 241 -25.09 10.99 -22.71
N ILE A 242 -24.61 10.74 -23.90
CA ILE A 242 -24.22 9.41 -24.37
C ILE A 242 -22.72 9.22 -24.18
N VAL A 243 -22.32 8.20 -23.44
CA VAL A 243 -20.92 7.81 -23.28
C VAL A 243 -20.34 7.40 -24.64
N PRO A 244 -19.23 8.02 -25.08
CA PRO A 244 -18.59 7.69 -26.35
C PRO A 244 -18.30 6.18 -26.48
N LEU A 245 -18.51 5.62 -27.68
CA LEU A 245 -18.31 4.20 -28.03
C LEU A 245 -19.21 3.21 -27.30
N VAL A 246 -19.51 3.44 -26.02
CA VAL A 246 -20.35 2.54 -25.20
C VAL A 246 -21.84 2.69 -25.51
N ASN A 247 -22.24 3.86 -25.99
CA ASN A 247 -23.64 4.23 -26.28
C ASN A 247 -24.59 4.13 -25.08
N ARG A 248 -24.05 4.21 -23.85
CA ARG A 248 -24.85 4.27 -22.61
C ARG A 248 -25.25 5.71 -22.31
N ALA A 249 -26.53 5.96 -22.08
CA ALA A 249 -27.01 7.26 -21.64
C ALA A 249 -26.79 7.42 -20.12
N ILE A 250 -26.13 8.51 -19.71
CA ILE A 250 -25.82 8.85 -18.32
C ILE A 250 -26.35 10.22 -17.95
N PRO A 251 -26.71 10.50 -16.68
CA PRO A 251 -27.23 11.80 -16.25
C PRO A 251 -26.14 12.89 -16.28
N VAL A 252 -26.59 14.14 -16.51
CA VAL A 252 -25.79 15.32 -16.21
C VAL A 252 -26.14 15.81 -14.82
N ILE A 253 -25.19 15.71 -13.90
CA ILE A 253 -25.30 16.22 -12.53
C ILE A 253 -24.70 17.62 -12.43
N ARG A 254 -25.07 18.38 -11.40
CA ARG A 254 -24.58 19.76 -11.16
C ARG A 254 -23.96 19.85 -9.79
N ASP A 255 -22.67 20.17 -9.75
CA ASP A 255 -21.91 20.30 -8.50
C ASP A 255 -20.89 21.43 -8.56
N GLU A 256 -20.75 22.19 -7.47
CA GLU A 256 -19.75 23.25 -7.33
C GLU A 256 -18.32 22.71 -7.22
N TYR A 257 -18.17 21.39 -7.07
CA TYR A 257 -16.87 20.71 -7.12
C TYR A 257 -16.12 20.98 -8.45
N VAL A 258 -16.86 21.12 -9.57
CA VAL A 258 -16.24 21.38 -10.86
C VAL A 258 -15.78 22.86 -10.93
N ASP A 259 -14.50 23.07 -11.10
CA ASP A 259 -13.91 24.38 -11.28
C ASP A 259 -14.27 24.95 -12.66
N ILE A 260 -14.93 26.12 -12.68
CA ILE A 260 -15.35 26.81 -13.89
C ILE A 260 -14.13 27.27 -14.72
N GLU A 261 -13.04 27.64 -14.06
CA GLU A 261 -11.83 28.16 -14.72
C GLU A 261 -10.92 27.05 -15.27
N PHE A 262 -11.18 25.79 -14.86
CA PHE A 262 -10.34 24.67 -15.27
C PHE A 262 -10.92 23.93 -16.49
N GLY A 263 -10.12 23.80 -17.55
CA GLY A 263 -10.42 23.01 -18.74
C GLY A 263 -11.72 23.41 -19.43
N THR A 264 -12.58 22.42 -19.69
CA THR A 264 -13.87 22.65 -20.35
C THR A 264 -14.98 23.04 -19.36
N GLY A 265 -14.76 22.94 -18.04
CA GLY A 265 -15.79 23.12 -17.01
C GLY A 265 -16.81 21.97 -16.98
N ALA A 266 -16.53 20.87 -17.66
CA ALA A 266 -17.29 19.62 -17.60
C ALA A 266 -16.38 18.47 -17.23
N LEU A 267 -16.81 17.69 -16.25
CA LEU A 267 -16.09 16.54 -15.69
C LEU A 267 -16.86 15.24 -16.01
N LYS A 268 -16.18 14.25 -16.60
CA LYS A 268 -16.69 12.90 -16.61
C LYS A 268 -16.59 12.29 -15.20
N VAL A 269 -17.53 11.50 -14.79
CA VAL A 269 -17.56 10.90 -13.45
C VAL A 269 -17.51 9.38 -13.56
N THR A 270 -16.37 8.82 -13.10
CA THR A 270 -16.10 7.38 -13.10
C THR A 270 -15.85 6.89 -11.66
N PRO A 271 -16.88 6.64 -10.88
CA PRO A 271 -16.75 6.36 -9.44
C PRO A 271 -15.86 5.18 -9.08
N ALA A 272 -15.67 4.23 -9.99
CA ALA A 272 -14.80 3.07 -9.77
C ALA A 272 -13.30 3.37 -9.89
N HIS A 273 -12.90 4.47 -10.55
CA HIS A 273 -11.52 4.68 -11.02
C HIS A 273 -10.90 6.03 -10.65
N ASP A 274 -11.61 6.83 -9.84
CA ASP A 274 -11.11 8.08 -9.30
C ASP A 274 -11.72 8.35 -7.91
N VAL A 275 -10.88 8.82 -6.97
CA VAL A 275 -11.29 9.07 -5.58
C VAL A 275 -12.34 10.18 -5.48
N ASN A 276 -12.19 11.25 -6.26
CA ASN A 276 -13.12 12.38 -6.23
C ASN A 276 -14.43 12.03 -6.95
N ASP A 277 -14.34 11.27 -8.04
CA ASP A 277 -15.51 10.76 -8.74
C ASP A 277 -16.30 9.79 -7.87
N TYR A 278 -15.62 9.00 -7.01
CA TYR A 278 -16.28 8.14 -6.04
C TYR A 278 -17.10 8.95 -5.02
N MET A 279 -16.55 10.05 -4.49
CA MET A 279 -17.29 10.94 -3.57
C MET A 279 -18.52 11.58 -4.24
N LEU A 280 -18.40 11.98 -5.50
CA LEU A 280 -19.56 12.43 -6.30
C LEU A 280 -20.55 11.29 -6.52
N GLY A 281 -20.05 10.08 -6.77
CA GLY A 281 -20.85 8.86 -6.91
C GLY A 281 -21.71 8.59 -5.67
N GLU A 282 -21.14 8.66 -4.49
CA GLU A 282 -21.87 8.52 -3.21
C GLU A 282 -22.87 9.65 -3.02
N LYS A 283 -22.48 10.90 -3.25
CA LYS A 283 -23.34 12.08 -3.09
C LYS A 283 -24.59 12.04 -3.97
N TYR A 284 -24.45 11.53 -5.18
CA TYR A 284 -25.53 11.50 -6.18
C TYR A 284 -26.09 10.09 -6.40
N ASN A 285 -25.71 9.11 -5.59
CA ASN A 285 -26.11 7.71 -5.68
C ASN A 285 -25.94 7.15 -7.11
N LEU A 286 -24.77 7.36 -7.70
CA LEU A 286 -24.43 6.90 -9.03
C LEU A 286 -24.05 5.42 -9.04
N GLU A 287 -24.28 4.77 -10.17
CA GLU A 287 -23.78 3.40 -10.39
C GLU A 287 -22.25 3.37 -10.36
N VAL A 288 -21.68 2.28 -9.87
CA VAL A 288 -20.23 2.03 -9.86
C VAL A 288 -19.92 0.91 -10.85
N ILE A 289 -19.23 1.25 -11.93
CA ILE A 289 -18.85 0.30 -12.99
C ILE A 289 -17.33 0.16 -12.99
N ASP A 290 -16.83 -0.86 -12.30
CA ASP A 290 -15.42 -1.23 -12.33
C ASP A 290 -15.12 -1.98 -13.65
N ILE A 291 -14.24 -1.41 -14.47
CA ILE A 291 -13.90 -1.93 -15.81
C ILE A 291 -12.55 -2.67 -15.84
N PHE A 292 -11.79 -2.69 -14.74
CA PHE A 292 -10.50 -3.35 -14.70
C PHE A 292 -10.53 -4.68 -13.94
N ASN A 293 -9.75 -5.64 -14.42
CA ASN A 293 -9.29 -6.79 -13.67
C ASN A 293 -8.17 -6.38 -12.70
N ASP A 294 -7.78 -7.28 -11.81
CA ASP A 294 -6.73 -7.02 -10.81
C ASP A 294 -5.35 -6.77 -11.44
N ASP A 295 -5.10 -7.31 -12.63
CA ASP A 295 -3.87 -7.12 -13.41
C ASP A 295 -3.88 -5.84 -14.26
N GLY A 296 -4.94 -5.03 -14.21
CA GLY A 296 -5.10 -3.79 -14.98
C GLY A 296 -5.54 -3.98 -16.42
N THR A 297 -5.93 -5.18 -16.81
CA THR A 297 -6.61 -5.41 -18.09
C THR A 297 -8.10 -5.06 -18.02
N ILE A 298 -8.73 -4.78 -19.16
CA ILE A 298 -10.19 -4.52 -19.23
C ILE A 298 -10.94 -5.81 -18.98
N ASN A 299 -11.95 -5.77 -18.11
CA ASN A 299 -12.86 -6.88 -17.86
C ASN A 299 -14.02 -6.95 -18.90
N ASP A 300 -14.95 -7.87 -18.72
CA ASP A 300 -16.04 -8.15 -19.65
C ASP A 300 -17.31 -7.30 -19.43
N LYS A 301 -17.39 -6.47 -18.38
CA LYS A 301 -18.61 -5.73 -17.99
C LYS A 301 -19.16 -4.81 -19.08
N VAL A 302 -18.28 -4.23 -19.89
CA VAL A 302 -18.68 -3.29 -20.96
C VAL A 302 -18.62 -3.94 -22.34
N GLY A 303 -17.93 -5.07 -22.49
CA GLY A 303 -17.83 -5.82 -23.74
C GLY A 303 -16.92 -5.19 -24.81
N LEU A 304 -16.19 -4.12 -24.48
CA LEU A 304 -15.21 -3.47 -25.36
C LEU A 304 -13.80 -3.67 -24.80
N TYR A 305 -12.82 -3.94 -25.66
CA TYR A 305 -11.40 -4.10 -25.33
C TYR A 305 -11.08 -5.17 -24.29
N VAL A 306 -11.96 -6.15 -24.11
CA VAL A 306 -11.83 -7.21 -23.09
C VAL A 306 -10.47 -7.90 -23.16
N GLY A 307 -9.79 -8.00 -22.01
CA GLY A 307 -8.46 -8.61 -21.88
C GLY A 307 -7.29 -7.76 -22.36
N MET A 308 -7.53 -6.56 -22.88
CA MET A 308 -6.45 -5.65 -23.27
C MET A 308 -5.91 -4.87 -22.05
N ASP A 309 -4.59 -4.64 -22.02
CA ASP A 309 -3.97 -3.74 -21.04
C ASP A 309 -4.51 -2.32 -21.15
N ARG A 310 -4.73 -1.63 -20.03
CA ARG A 310 -5.28 -0.28 -19.95
C ARG A 310 -4.53 0.77 -20.79
N PHE A 311 -3.21 0.66 -20.90
CA PHE A 311 -2.41 1.59 -21.70
C PHE A 311 -2.49 1.26 -23.20
N ASP A 312 -2.66 -0.01 -23.58
CA ASP A 312 -2.95 -0.40 -24.95
C ASP A 312 -4.32 0.11 -25.37
N VAL A 313 -5.31 0.00 -24.48
CA VAL A 313 -6.63 0.59 -24.70
C VAL A 313 -6.55 2.10 -24.87
N ARG A 314 -5.78 2.82 -24.03
CA ARG A 314 -5.58 4.28 -24.14
C ARG A 314 -5.05 4.68 -25.51
N ARG A 315 -4.13 3.89 -26.09
CA ARG A 315 -3.61 4.13 -27.44
C ARG A 315 -4.62 3.82 -28.53
N LYS A 316 -5.34 2.71 -28.37
CA LYS A 316 -6.32 2.26 -29.37
C LYS A 316 -7.57 3.12 -29.40
N ILE A 317 -8.12 3.49 -28.26
CA ILE A 317 -9.38 4.24 -28.11
C ILE A 317 -9.29 5.64 -28.75
N GLU A 318 -8.09 6.25 -28.83
CA GLU A 318 -7.87 7.51 -29.54
C GLU A 318 -8.28 7.41 -31.01
N GLY A 319 -7.88 6.34 -31.69
CA GLY A 319 -8.25 6.07 -33.08
C GLY A 319 -9.73 5.79 -33.25
N ASP A 320 -10.28 4.93 -32.39
CA ASP A 320 -11.69 4.54 -32.45
C ASP A 320 -12.63 5.75 -32.19
N LEU A 321 -12.25 6.65 -31.27
CA LEU A 321 -12.98 7.92 -31.02
C LEU A 321 -12.88 8.89 -32.19
N ALA A 322 -11.73 8.97 -32.84
CA ALA A 322 -11.53 9.82 -34.01
C ALA A 322 -12.37 9.32 -35.20
N GLU A 323 -12.37 8.01 -35.46
CA GLU A 323 -13.17 7.38 -36.52
C GLU A 323 -14.68 7.58 -36.28
N ALA A 324 -15.11 7.51 -35.00
CA ALA A 324 -16.50 7.78 -34.62
C ALA A 324 -16.89 9.28 -34.65
N GLY A 325 -15.95 10.21 -34.90
CA GLY A 325 -16.19 11.65 -34.83
C GLY A 325 -16.45 12.19 -33.42
N LEU A 326 -16.02 11.44 -32.40
CA LEU A 326 -16.22 11.75 -30.99
C LEU A 326 -14.96 12.29 -30.29
N LEU A 327 -13.84 12.40 -31.01
CA LEU A 327 -12.61 13.08 -30.58
C LEU A 327 -12.58 14.50 -31.16
N GLU A 328 -12.65 15.53 -30.31
CA GLU A 328 -12.59 16.93 -30.72
C GLU A 328 -11.16 17.34 -31.07
N LYS A 329 -10.22 17.06 -30.14
CA LYS A 329 -8.78 17.30 -30.29
C LYS A 329 -7.98 16.56 -29.24
N THR A 330 -6.67 16.53 -29.41
CA THR A 330 -5.70 16.14 -28.37
C THR A 330 -4.65 17.22 -28.19
N GLU A 331 -4.11 17.35 -26.98
CA GLU A 331 -3.02 18.25 -26.63
C GLU A 331 -1.98 17.51 -25.82
N ASP A 332 -0.70 17.85 -25.97
CA ASP A 332 0.34 17.35 -25.08
C ASP A 332 0.09 17.87 -23.66
N TYR A 333 0.17 16.99 -22.70
CA TYR A 333 -0.14 17.31 -21.30
C TYR A 333 0.83 16.61 -20.36
N THR A 334 1.31 17.36 -19.39
CA THR A 334 2.19 16.83 -18.35
C THR A 334 1.46 16.84 -17.01
N ASN A 335 1.40 15.70 -16.34
CA ASN A 335 0.78 15.55 -15.02
C ASN A 335 1.59 14.64 -14.10
N ASN A 336 1.31 14.72 -12.81
CA ASN A 336 1.89 13.83 -11.82
C ASN A 336 1.06 12.55 -11.72
N VAL A 337 1.69 11.42 -12.00
CA VAL A 337 1.08 10.08 -11.91
C VAL A 337 1.69 9.34 -10.73
N GLY A 338 0.85 8.67 -9.94
CA GLY A 338 1.28 7.80 -8.85
C GLY A 338 1.83 6.48 -9.39
N TYR A 339 2.97 6.06 -8.87
CA TYR A 339 3.63 4.80 -9.18
C TYR A 339 3.87 4.00 -7.91
N SER A 340 3.72 2.70 -7.98
CA SER A 340 4.17 1.80 -6.91
C SER A 340 5.68 1.96 -6.70
N GLU A 341 6.10 2.24 -5.48
CA GLU A 341 7.53 2.32 -5.14
C GLU A 341 8.25 1.00 -5.37
N ARG A 342 7.53 -0.13 -5.27
CA ARG A 342 8.10 -1.48 -5.28
C ARG A 342 8.19 -2.08 -6.66
N THR A 343 7.13 -1.96 -7.46
CA THR A 343 7.08 -2.53 -8.82
C THR A 343 7.42 -1.52 -9.90
N GLY A 344 7.31 -0.22 -9.59
CA GLY A 344 7.54 0.87 -10.54
C GLY A 344 6.44 1.04 -11.57
N VAL A 345 5.30 0.37 -11.44
CA VAL A 345 4.14 0.52 -12.34
C VAL A 345 3.20 1.63 -11.87
N ALA A 346 2.47 2.24 -12.78
CA ALA A 346 1.44 3.20 -12.43
C ALA A 346 0.30 2.50 -11.66
N ILE A 347 -0.08 3.09 -10.52
CA ILE A 347 -1.17 2.56 -9.69
C ILE A 347 -2.53 2.80 -10.34
N GLU A 348 -3.53 2.01 -9.90
CA GLU A 348 -4.93 2.23 -10.22
C GLU A 348 -5.75 2.52 -8.96
N PRO A 349 -6.51 3.63 -8.90
CA PRO A 349 -7.56 3.77 -7.90
C PRO A 349 -8.60 2.65 -8.09
N LYS A 350 -8.85 1.86 -7.04
CA LYS A 350 -9.73 0.69 -7.10
C LYS A 350 -10.59 0.58 -5.85
N LEU A 351 -11.87 0.33 -6.02
CA LEU A 351 -12.75 -0.06 -4.92
C LEU A 351 -12.48 -1.51 -4.53
N SER A 352 -12.07 -1.72 -3.28
CA SER A 352 -11.73 -3.04 -2.79
C SER A 352 -12.20 -3.24 -1.35
N MET A 353 -12.57 -4.48 -1.04
CA MET A 353 -12.90 -4.92 0.31
C MET A 353 -11.60 -5.21 1.05
N GLN A 354 -11.19 -4.31 1.94
CA GLN A 354 -9.92 -4.36 2.64
C GLN A 354 -10.10 -4.22 4.16
N TRP A 355 -9.03 -4.45 4.91
CA TRP A 355 -8.95 -4.15 6.32
C TRP A 355 -8.34 -2.76 6.52
N PHE A 356 -8.96 -1.98 7.40
CA PHE A 356 -8.55 -0.60 7.67
C PHE A 356 -8.36 -0.36 9.16
N LEU A 357 -7.37 0.47 9.49
CA LEU A 357 -7.21 1.10 10.79
C LEU A 357 -7.80 2.50 10.75
N SER A 358 -8.75 2.78 11.65
CA SER A 358 -9.36 4.10 11.79
C SER A 358 -8.40 5.07 12.44
N MET A 359 -7.84 5.98 11.66
CA MET A 359 -6.71 6.84 12.05
C MET A 359 -7.13 8.11 12.80
N GLY A 360 -8.31 8.67 12.51
CA GLY A 360 -8.71 9.98 13.04
C GLY A 360 -8.61 10.09 14.55
N GLN A 361 -9.18 9.12 15.30
CA GLN A 361 -9.14 9.11 16.77
C GLN A 361 -7.73 8.82 17.35
N LEU A 362 -6.84 8.22 16.58
CA LEU A 362 -5.45 7.99 16.98
C LEU A 362 -4.59 9.22 16.70
N ALA A 363 -4.89 9.95 15.64
CA ALA A 363 -4.18 11.16 15.23
C ALA A 363 -4.43 12.35 16.15
N GLU A 364 -5.64 12.49 16.71
CA GLU A 364 -6.02 13.63 17.54
C GLU A 364 -5.08 13.85 18.74
N PRO A 365 -4.84 12.87 19.64
CA PRO A 365 -3.93 13.04 20.76
C PRO A 365 -2.47 13.26 20.33
N ALA A 366 -2.03 12.64 19.24
CA ALA A 366 -0.70 12.82 18.69
C ALA A 366 -0.50 14.24 18.15
N THR A 367 -1.50 14.77 17.43
CA THR A 367 -1.50 16.15 16.96
C THR A 367 -1.42 17.12 18.11
N LYS A 368 -2.24 16.92 19.15
CA LYS A 368 -2.25 17.75 20.35
C LYS A 368 -0.88 17.78 21.03
N ALA A 369 -0.23 16.63 21.22
CA ALA A 369 1.07 16.53 21.84
C ALA A 369 2.15 17.37 21.13
N VAL A 370 2.09 17.45 19.79
CA VAL A 370 3.02 18.27 18.99
C VAL A 370 2.60 19.75 19.03
N MET A 371 1.31 20.05 18.93
CA MET A 371 0.85 21.44 18.94
C MET A 371 1.09 22.15 20.29
N GLU A 372 1.04 21.42 21.40
CA GLU A 372 1.30 21.89 22.77
C GLU A 372 2.79 21.78 23.18
N ASP A 373 3.69 21.44 22.26
CA ASP A 373 5.13 21.28 22.47
C ASP A 373 5.55 20.22 23.51
N ALA A 374 4.65 19.27 23.82
CA ALA A 374 5.02 18.06 24.56
C ALA A 374 6.01 17.20 23.72
N ILE A 375 5.85 17.21 22.41
CA ILE A 375 6.81 16.69 21.42
C ILE A 375 7.27 17.86 20.55
N ARG A 376 8.57 18.13 20.49
CA ARG A 376 9.15 19.25 19.76
C ARG A 376 9.84 18.79 18.47
N PHE A 377 9.56 19.49 17.38
CA PHE A 377 10.28 19.29 16.11
C PHE A 377 11.51 20.20 16.02
N VAL A 378 12.61 19.65 15.52
CA VAL A 378 13.82 20.39 15.22
C VAL A 378 14.22 20.13 13.77
N PRO A 379 14.15 21.12 12.90
CA PRO A 379 13.69 22.50 13.10
C PRO A 379 12.15 22.62 13.21
N GLU A 380 11.69 23.63 13.90
CA GLU A 380 10.27 23.87 14.24
C GLU A 380 9.35 24.00 13.01
N LYS A 381 9.90 24.41 11.86
CA LYS A 381 9.12 24.55 10.60
C LYS A 381 8.34 23.28 10.22
N TYR A 382 8.82 22.11 10.58
CA TYR A 382 8.13 20.84 10.29
C TYR A 382 6.88 20.60 11.13
N LYS A 383 6.64 21.39 12.17
CA LYS A 383 5.41 21.36 12.97
C LYS A 383 4.16 21.62 12.11
N ASN A 384 4.25 22.54 11.14
CA ASN A 384 3.15 22.84 10.23
C ASN A 384 2.91 21.70 9.22
N THR A 385 3.96 21.09 8.69
CA THR A 385 3.86 19.91 7.81
C THR A 385 3.20 18.75 8.55
N TYR A 386 3.64 18.48 9.78
CA TYR A 386 3.04 17.45 10.63
C TYR A 386 1.57 17.70 10.88
N ARG A 387 1.19 18.95 11.26
CA ARG A 387 -0.20 19.33 11.46
C ARG A 387 -1.05 19.03 10.23
N HIS A 388 -0.61 19.50 9.05
CA HIS A 388 -1.33 19.29 7.79
C HIS A 388 -1.56 17.80 7.50
N TRP A 389 -0.57 16.96 7.73
CA TRP A 389 -0.68 15.51 7.57
C TRP A 389 -1.71 14.92 8.52
N MET A 390 -1.63 15.25 9.80
CA MET A 390 -2.48 14.66 10.84
C MET A 390 -3.93 15.12 10.77
N GLU A 391 -4.18 16.37 10.36
CA GLU A 391 -5.54 16.91 10.18
C GLU A 391 -6.24 16.34 8.95
N ASN A 392 -5.48 15.85 7.96
CA ASN A 392 -6.00 15.26 6.72
C ASN A 392 -5.77 13.74 6.62
N ILE A 393 -5.46 13.09 7.75
CA ILE A 393 -5.14 11.67 7.77
C ILE A 393 -6.38 10.84 7.39
N LYS A 394 -6.18 9.89 6.49
CA LYS A 394 -7.20 8.93 6.06
C LYS A 394 -7.07 7.64 6.85
N ASP A 395 -8.12 6.81 6.82
CA ASP A 395 -8.05 5.47 7.36
C ASP A 395 -7.01 4.66 6.57
N TRP A 396 -6.15 3.96 7.30
CA TRP A 396 -5.01 3.25 6.75
C TRP A 396 -5.41 1.85 6.30
N CYS A 397 -5.20 1.52 5.02
CA CYS A 397 -5.36 0.17 4.49
C CYS A 397 -4.21 -0.72 4.98
N ILE A 398 -4.54 -1.68 5.85
CA ILE A 398 -3.57 -2.55 6.52
C ILE A 398 -3.53 -3.99 5.96
N SER A 399 -4.29 -4.31 4.94
CA SER A 399 -4.27 -5.62 4.29
C SER A 399 -3.49 -5.58 2.97
N ARG A 400 -2.78 -6.68 2.68
CA ARG A 400 -2.04 -6.90 1.44
C ARG A 400 -2.35 -8.28 0.90
N GLN A 401 -2.61 -8.37 -0.41
CA GLN A 401 -2.94 -9.61 -1.13
C GLN A 401 -1.64 -10.36 -1.48
N LEU A 402 -0.87 -10.66 -0.45
CA LEU A 402 0.42 -11.34 -0.52
C LEU A 402 0.37 -12.64 0.29
N TRP A 403 1.35 -13.51 0.06
CA TRP A 403 1.53 -14.70 0.88
C TRP A 403 2.65 -14.55 1.91
N TRP A 404 3.64 -13.68 1.63
CA TRP A 404 4.77 -13.42 2.51
C TRP A 404 4.48 -12.30 3.51
N GLY A 405 4.21 -12.67 4.75
CA GLY A 405 3.90 -11.75 5.84
C GLY A 405 3.06 -12.40 6.95
N GLN A 406 2.72 -11.64 7.99
CA GLN A 406 1.82 -12.08 9.06
C GLN A 406 0.39 -12.14 8.51
N ARG A 407 -0.16 -13.35 8.49
CA ARG A 407 -1.52 -13.60 8.01
C ARG A 407 -2.56 -12.97 8.93
N ILE A 408 -3.55 -12.30 8.37
CA ILE A 408 -4.61 -11.62 9.12
C ILE A 408 -5.37 -12.65 9.97
N PRO A 409 -5.58 -12.38 11.29
CA PRO A 409 -6.20 -13.31 12.21
C PRO A 409 -7.75 -13.23 12.19
N ALA A 410 -8.32 -13.19 10.99
CA ALA A 410 -9.75 -13.22 10.73
C ALA A 410 -10.15 -14.58 10.15
N TRP A 411 -11.25 -15.15 10.65
CA TRP A 411 -11.70 -16.49 10.33
C TRP A 411 -13.13 -16.44 9.82
N TYR A 412 -13.32 -16.78 8.55
CA TYR A 412 -14.63 -16.75 7.88
C TYR A 412 -15.45 -17.98 8.21
N LEU A 413 -16.76 -17.73 8.41
CA LEU A 413 -17.75 -18.74 8.78
C LEU A 413 -18.42 -19.30 7.54
N PRO A 414 -18.84 -20.59 7.52
CA PRO A 414 -19.52 -21.21 6.37
C PRO A 414 -20.80 -20.48 5.93
N GLN A 415 -21.56 -19.94 6.89
CA GLN A 415 -22.81 -19.20 6.65
C GLN A 415 -22.61 -17.72 6.37
N GLY A 416 -21.36 -17.25 6.24
CA GLY A 416 -20.99 -15.85 6.05
C GLY A 416 -20.64 -15.14 7.34
N GLY A 417 -19.96 -13.99 7.20
CA GLY A 417 -19.35 -13.27 8.30
C GLY A 417 -18.01 -13.88 8.74
N PHE A 418 -17.44 -13.33 9.80
CA PHE A 418 -16.13 -13.74 10.32
C PHE A 418 -16.05 -13.51 11.84
N VAL A 419 -15.02 -14.09 12.45
CA VAL A 419 -14.55 -13.81 13.80
C VAL A 419 -13.08 -13.44 13.75
N VAL A 420 -12.61 -12.64 14.72
CA VAL A 420 -11.18 -12.29 14.87
C VAL A 420 -10.65 -12.97 16.13
N ALA A 421 -9.60 -13.75 15.95
CA ALA A 421 -8.96 -14.47 17.05
C ALA A 421 -7.50 -14.81 16.68
N PRO A 422 -6.59 -14.84 17.67
CA PRO A 422 -5.17 -15.10 17.42
C PRO A 422 -4.89 -16.52 16.93
N THR A 423 -5.72 -17.49 17.32
CA THR A 423 -5.54 -18.90 16.98
C THR A 423 -6.82 -19.53 16.41
N ALA A 424 -6.66 -20.61 15.65
CA ALA A 424 -7.79 -21.37 15.12
C ALA A 424 -8.70 -21.94 16.24
N GLY A 425 -8.11 -22.31 17.38
CA GLY A 425 -8.87 -22.80 18.54
C GLY A 425 -9.78 -21.74 19.13
N GLU A 426 -9.25 -20.55 19.40
CA GLU A 426 -10.04 -19.41 19.90
C GLU A 426 -11.05 -18.93 18.87
N ALA A 427 -10.68 -18.95 17.57
CA ALA A 427 -11.61 -18.64 16.49
C ALA A 427 -12.81 -19.59 16.48
N LEU A 428 -12.58 -20.89 16.69
CA LEU A 428 -13.66 -21.88 16.77
C LEU A 428 -14.59 -21.62 17.97
N GLU A 429 -14.03 -21.30 19.13
CA GLU A 429 -14.83 -20.94 20.31
C GLU A 429 -15.70 -19.69 20.03
N LYS A 430 -15.09 -18.63 19.51
CA LYS A 430 -15.81 -17.40 19.12
C LYS A 430 -16.85 -17.68 18.03
N ALA A 431 -16.55 -18.54 17.05
CA ALA A 431 -17.47 -18.92 15.99
C ALA A 431 -18.69 -19.66 16.53
N ARG A 432 -18.50 -20.67 17.39
CA ARG A 432 -19.59 -21.40 18.06
C ARG A 432 -20.46 -20.48 18.91
N ALA A 433 -19.84 -19.58 19.66
CA ALA A 433 -20.56 -18.59 20.47
C ALA A 433 -21.38 -17.62 19.59
N LYS A 434 -20.84 -17.19 18.47
CA LYS A 434 -21.49 -16.24 17.55
C LYS A 434 -22.65 -16.87 16.78
N THR A 435 -22.52 -18.14 16.37
CA THR A 435 -23.52 -18.84 15.53
C THR A 435 -24.51 -19.66 16.34
N GLY A 436 -24.18 -20.03 17.58
CA GLY A 436 -24.94 -21.00 18.37
C GLY A 436 -24.73 -22.46 17.92
N ASP A 437 -23.86 -22.70 16.94
CA ASP A 437 -23.59 -24.03 16.38
C ASP A 437 -22.38 -24.68 17.04
N ALA A 438 -22.64 -25.60 17.99
CA ALA A 438 -21.60 -26.36 18.70
C ALA A 438 -20.94 -27.44 17.83
N SER A 439 -21.52 -27.78 16.65
CA SER A 439 -21.00 -28.81 15.76
C SER A 439 -19.84 -28.35 14.86
N LEU A 440 -19.64 -27.04 14.73
CA LEU A 440 -18.54 -26.45 13.93
C LEU A 440 -17.20 -27.09 14.29
N GLN A 441 -16.40 -27.39 13.28
CA GLN A 441 -15.04 -27.91 13.39
C GLN A 441 -14.02 -26.89 12.91
N PRO A 442 -12.74 -27.00 13.28
CA PRO A 442 -11.69 -26.08 12.80
C PRO A 442 -11.61 -26.02 11.25
N SER A 443 -11.88 -27.14 10.57
CA SER A 443 -11.89 -27.24 9.11
C SER A 443 -13.02 -26.46 8.43
N ASP A 444 -14.04 -26.07 9.19
CA ASP A 444 -15.16 -25.27 8.66
C ASP A 444 -14.82 -23.78 8.62
N LEU A 445 -13.75 -23.38 9.29
CA LEU A 445 -13.28 -22.00 9.33
C LEU A 445 -12.17 -21.79 8.30
N ARG A 446 -12.28 -20.72 7.50
CA ARG A 446 -11.23 -20.32 6.57
C ARG A 446 -10.57 -19.04 7.08
N GLN A 447 -9.28 -19.10 7.38
CA GLN A 447 -8.52 -17.90 7.72
C GLN A 447 -8.41 -16.97 6.50
N ASP A 448 -8.39 -15.67 6.76
CA ASP A 448 -8.15 -14.66 5.71
C ASP A 448 -6.85 -14.97 4.96
N ASP A 449 -6.85 -14.78 3.64
CA ASP A 449 -5.68 -15.09 2.80
C ASP A 449 -4.68 -13.94 2.73
N ASP A 450 -5.11 -12.74 3.12
CA ASP A 450 -4.27 -11.55 3.12
C ASP A 450 -3.30 -11.52 4.30
N VAL A 451 -2.23 -10.75 4.15
CA VAL A 451 -1.26 -10.46 5.21
C VAL A 451 -1.34 -9.00 5.63
N LEU A 452 -0.74 -8.68 6.77
CA LEU A 452 -0.69 -7.34 7.33
C LEU A 452 0.35 -6.47 6.61
N ASP A 453 0.06 -5.19 6.52
CA ASP A 453 0.99 -4.15 6.09
C ASP A 453 2.24 -4.14 6.97
N LEU A 454 3.41 -4.00 6.32
CA LEU A 454 4.71 -4.01 6.99
C LEU A 454 4.86 -2.93 8.05
N SER A 455 4.31 -1.74 7.80
CA SER A 455 4.40 -0.61 8.72
C SER A 455 3.62 -0.85 10.01
N LEU A 456 2.49 -1.58 9.96
CA LEU A 456 1.75 -1.99 11.15
C LEU A 456 2.59 -2.90 12.04
N ILE A 457 3.38 -3.78 11.44
CA ILE A 457 4.26 -4.71 12.17
C ILE A 457 5.34 -3.96 12.93
N HIS A 458 5.93 -2.92 12.32
CA HIS A 458 6.99 -2.13 12.94
C HIS A 458 6.53 -1.34 14.17
N ILE A 459 5.25 -1.00 14.26
CA ILE A 459 4.69 -0.23 15.38
C ILE A 459 3.94 -1.10 16.39
N SER A 460 3.83 -2.40 16.13
CA SER A 460 3.23 -3.39 17.03
C SER A 460 4.29 -4.01 17.92
#